data_dceab03e65546042917832f2844ee009
#
_entry.id   dceab03e65546042917832f2844ee009
#
_cell.length_a   1.000
_cell.length_b   1.000
_cell.length_c   1.000
_cell.angle_alpha   90.00
_cell.angle_beta   90.00
_cell.angle_gamma   90.00
#
_symmetry.space_group_name_H-M   'P 1'
#
loop_
_entity.id
_entity.type
_entity.pdbx_description
1 polymer ?
#
loop_
_entity_poly.entity_id
_entity_poly.type
_entity_poly.pdbx_seq_one_letter_code
_entity_poly.pdbx_strand_id
1 'polypeptide(L)'
;MGYRSNVTIVIYGEKDDVTAFVASERLKGTPKGMQYHPFKEPDHDYHDREVYDYHDNKYTMMIFRWHHVKWYDSYPEIDYWVSLASVWEDAFKNTLCMEVARVGEQSDDVECDYYGGHVQYHLSIHTEVSEDNMPRKSESILAENTNLKGEQNE
;
A
#
# COMPACT_ATOMS: atom_id res chain seq x y z
N MET A 1 6.97 24.95 3.76
CA MET A 1 6.73 23.77 4.33
C MET A 1 5.51 23.17 3.82
N GLY A 2 4.99 22.32 3.70
CA GLY A 2 3.78 21.74 3.23
C GLY A 2 3.31 20.71 4.22
N TYR A 3 2.08 20.29 4.05
CA TYR A 3 1.47 19.27 4.86
C TYR A 3 2.06 17.92 4.47
N ARG A 4 2.40 17.12 5.46
CA ARG A 4 3.10 15.86 5.22
C ARG A 4 2.29 14.67 5.71
N SER A 5 2.55 13.53 5.11
CA SER A 5 1.84 12.29 5.43
C SER A 5 2.81 11.12 5.46
N ASN A 6 2.42 10.10 6.19
CA ASN A 6 3.03 8.79 6.09
C ASN A 6 2.05 7.89 5.34
N VAL A 7 2.54 7.18 4.35
CA VAL A 7 1.68 6.41 3.44
C VAL A 7 2.24 5.01 3.27
N THR A 8 1.36 4.03 3.29
CA THR A 8 1.70 2.65 2.94
C THR A 8 0.70 2.18 1.90
N ILE A 9 1.21 1.58 0.85
CA ILE A 9 0.39 0.97 -0.19
C ILE A 9 0.81 -0.49 -0.32
N VAL A 10 -0.15 -1.39 -0.37
CA VAL A 10 0.13 -2.79 -0.67
C VAL A 10 -0.70 -3.20 -1.87
N ILE A 11 -0.09 -4.01 -2.73
CA ILE A 11 -0.75 -4.61 -3.89
C ILE A 11 -0.47 -6.10 -3.80
N TYR A 12 -1.52 -6.91 -3.87
CA TYR A 12 -1.32 -8.34 -3.69
C TYR A 12 -2.28 -9.16 -4.54
N GLY A 13 -1.90 -10.42 -4.72
CA GLY A 13 -2.65 -11.39 -5.48
C GLY A 13 -1.80 -12.63 -5.67
N GLU A 14 -2.27 -13.56 -6.48
CA GLU A 14 -1.45 -14.72 -6.79
C GLU A 14 -0.19 -14.27 -7.52
N LYS A 15 0.88 -15.01 -7.31
CA LYS A 15 2.19 -14.62 -7.83
C LYS A 15 2.16 -14.33 -9.33
N ASP A 16 1.50 -15.19 -10.09
CA ASP A 16 1.46 -15.02 -11.54
C ASP A 16 0.69 -13.76 -11.93
N ASP A 17 -0.39 -13.47 -11.21
CA ASP A 17 -1.19 -12.27 -11.49
C ASP A 17 -0.41 -11.00 -11.17
N VAL A 18 0.30 -11.00 -10.05
CA VAL A 18 1.13 -9.85 -9.67
C VAL A 18 2.25 -9.67 -10.69
N THR A 19 2.91 -10.76 -11.06
CA THR A 19 4.00 -10.70 -12.03
C THR A 19 3.51 -10.16 -13.37
N ALA A 20 2.36 -10.63 -13.84
CA ALA A 20 1.81 -10.17 -15.10
C ALA A 20 1.44 -8.69 -15.04
N PHE A 21 0.86 -8.27 -13.93
CA PHE A 21 0.50 -6.87 -13.74
C PHE A 21 1.74 -5.97 -13.80
N VAL A 22 2.78 -6.34 -13.07
CA VAL A 22 4.01 -5.55 -13.03
C VAL A 22 4.63 -5.48 -14.42
N ALA A 23 4.70 -6.61 -15.12
CA ALA A 23 5.27 -6.64 -16.46
C ALA A 23 4.49 -5.76 -17.42
N SER A 24 3.16 -5.83 -17.36
CA SER A 24 2.32 -5.01 -18.23
C SER A 24 2.46 -3.53 -17.92
N GLU A 25 2.55 -3.19 -16.65
CA GLU A 25 2.70 -1.80 -16.26
C GLU A 25 4.05 -1.25 -16.72
N ARG A 26 5.10 -2.06 -16.60
CA ARG A 26 6.43 -1.66 -17.07
C ARG A 26 6.49 -1.46 -18.57
N LEU A 27 5.72 -2.23 -19.31
CA LEU A 27 5.67 -2.07 -20.76
C LEU A 27 5.11 -0.73 -21.17
N LYS A 28 4.31 -0.11 -20.34
CA LYS A 28 3.81 1.23 -20.62
C LYS A 28 4.88 2.29 -20.49
N GLY A 29 6.00 1.94 -19.88
CA GLY A 29 7.08 2.89 -19.67
C GLY A 29 6.90 3.71 -18.40
N THR A 30 7.85 4.60 -18.14
CA THR A 30 7.82 5.42 -16.97
C THR A 30 6.65 6.39 -17.03
N PRO A 31 5.81 6.47 -15.99
CA PRO A 31 4.67 7.37 -16.02
C PRO A 31 5.11 8.83 -16.16
N LYS A 32 4.25 9.61 -16.80
CA LYS A 32 4.55 11.01 -17.04
C LYS A 32 4.78 11.74 -15.72
N GLY A 33 5.85 12.51 -15.66
CA GLY A 33 6.17 13.28 -14.46
C GLY A 33 7.01 12.54 -13.44
N MET A 34 7.28 11.26 -13.66
CA MET A 34 8.11 10.48 -12.76
C MET A 34 9.48 10.24 -13.36
N GLN A 35 10.48 10.14 -12.52
CA GLN A 35 11.84 9.89 -12.97
C GLN A 35 12.06 8.42 -13.30
N TYR A 36 11.47 7.53 -12.51
CA TYR A 36 11.61 6.09 -12.68
C TYR A 36 10.25 5.44 -12.58
N HIS A 37 10.12 4.27 -13.16
CA HIS A 37 8.92 3.47 -12.98
C HIS A 37 8.92 2.93 -11.54
N PRO A 38 7.82 3.08 -10.81
CA PRO A 38 7.80 2.68 -9.39
C PRO A 38 8.11 1.21 -9.15
N PHE A 39 7.80 0.35 -10.12
CA PHE A 39 8.06 -1.08 -9.95
C PHE A 39 9.44 -1.49 -10.42
N LYS A 40 10.21 -0.57 -10.97
CA LYS A 40 11.55 -0.90 -11.45
C LYS A 40 12.61 -0.31 -10.55
N GLU A 41 12.50 0.96 -10.28
CA GLU A 41 13.48 1.64 -9.45
C GLU A 41 12.75 2.51 -8.44
N PRO A 42 12.19 1.90 -7.42
CA PRO A 42 11.47 2.68 -6.41
C PRO A 42 12.46 3.54 -5.63
N ASP A 43 12.06 4.78 -5.42
CA ASP A 43 12.87 5.70 -4.64
C ASP A 43 12.31 5.84 -3.22
N HIS A 44 11.67 4.81 -2.76
CA HIS A 44 11.07 4.78 -1.43
C HIS A 44 11.23 3.37 -0.87
N ASP A 45 10.86 3.19 0.36
CA ASP A 45 10.99 1.91 1.03
C ASP A 45 10.03 0.91 0.39
N TYR A 46 10.59 -0.07 -0.29
CA TYR A 46 9.82 -1.05 -1.03
C TYR A 46 10.36 -2.46 -0.81
N HIS A 47 9.48 -3.40 -0.66
CA HIS A 47 9.85 -4.80 -0.65
C HIS A 47 8.63 -5.64 -1.00
N ASP A 48 8.85 -6.91 -1.31
CA ASP A 48 7.74 -7.83 -1.52
C ASP A 48 7.93 -9.03 -0.62
N ARG A 49 6.87 -9.79 -0.44
CA ARG A 49 6.94 -10.99 0.37
C ARG A 49 5.72 -11.87 0.10
N GLU A 50 5.82 -13.12 0.55
CA GLU A 50 4.69 -14.03 0.50
C GLU A 50 3.86 -13.91 1.76
N VAL A 51 2.55 -13.99 1.60
CA VAL A 51 1.61 -13.94 2.71
C VAL A 51 0.58 -15.04 2.50
N TYR A 52 -0.24 -15.29 3.51
CA TYR A 52 -1.23 -16.36 3.48
C TYR A 52 -2.60 -15.81 3.85
N ASP A 53 -3.65 -16.35 3.20
CA ASP A 53 -5.00 -15.98 3.57
C ASP A 53 -5.53 -16.91 4.68
N TYR A 54 -6.81 -16.80 4.98
CA TYR A 54 -7.41 -17.61 6.04
C TYR A 54 -7.41 -19.10 5.74
N HIS A 55 -7.31 -19.47 4.47
CA HIS A 55 -7.32 -20.87 4.08
C HIS A 55 -5.92 -21.36 3.77
N ASP A 56 -4.91 -20.64 4.23
CA ASP A 56 -3.50 -20.98 4.00
C ASP A 56 -3.10 -20.94 2.53
N ASN A 57 -3.85 -20.25 1.70
CA ASN A 57 -3.43 -20.03 0.32
C ASN A 57 -2.37 -18.93 0.28
N LYS A 58 -1.29 -19.23 -0.40
CA LYS A 58 -0.16 -18.31 -0.47
C LYS A 58 -0.35 -17.33 -1.62
N TYR A 59 -0.02 -16.08 -1.38
CA TYR A 59 -0.04 -15.08 -2.44
C TYR A 59 1.13 -14.11 -2.23
N THR A 60 1.34 -13.24 -3.20
CA THR A 60 2.46 -12.31 -3.21
C THR A 60 1.95 -10.92 -2.91
N MET A 61 2.65 -10.22 -2.04
CA MET A 61 2.32 -8.85 -1.66
C MET A 61 3.50 -7.93 -1.94
N MET A 62 3.23 -6.82 -2.61
CA MET A 62 4.20 -5.74 -2.81
C MET A 62 3.85 -4.64 -1.83
N ILE A 63 4.85 -4.14 -1.12
CA ILE A 63 4.66 -3.15 -0.07
C ILE A 63 5.49 -1.92 -0.39
N PHE A 64 4.86 -0.76 -0.38
CA PHE A 64 5.51 0.53 -0.64
C PHE A 64 5.24 1.44 0.53
N ARG A 65 6.26 2.13 1.03
CA ARG A 65 6.12 3.02 2.18
C ARG A 65 6.78 4.36 1.92
N TRP A 66 6.14 5.40 2.37
CA TRP A 66 6.68 6.75 2.34
C TRP A 66 6.53 7.36 3.71
N HIS A 67 7.56 8.05 4.17
CA HIS A 67 7.53 8.70 5.47
C HIS A 67 7.66 10.20 5.29
N HIS A 68 6.72 10.94 5.89
CA HIS A 68 6.82 12.39 5.99
C HIS A 68 6.94 13.04 4.61
N VAL A 69 6.04 12.66 3.71
CA VAL A 69 6.07 13.13 2.33
C VAL A 69 4.86 14.02 2.05
N LYS A 70 4.99 14.86 1.04
CA LYS A 70 3.87 15.66 0.57
C LYS A 70 3.03 14.79 -0.34
N TRP A 71 1.84 14.45 0.11
CA TRP A 71 0.98 13.53 -0.63
C TRP A 71 -0.22 14.31 -1.16
N TYR A 72 -0.04 14.96 -2.30
CA TYR A 72 -1.09 15.76 -2.93
C TYR A 72 -1.48 15.13 -4.25
N ASP A 73 -2.79 15.02 -4.48
CA ASP A 73 -3.31 14.37 -5.68
C ASP A 73 -2.83 15.05 -6.96
N SER A 74 -2.46 16.30 -6.88
CA SER A 74 -1.99 17.02 -8.07
C SER A 74 -0.57 16.64 -8.48
N TYR A 75 0.15 15.94 -7.63
CA TYR A 75 1.50 15.52 -7.99
C TYR A 75 1.43 14.30 -8.92
N PRO A 76 2.21 14.26 -10.00
CA PRO A 76 2.15 13.13 -10.94
C PRO A 76 2.37 11.77 -10.30
N GLU A 77 3.32 11.67 -9.39
CA GLU A 77 3.59 10.39 -8.75
C GLU A 77 2.45 9.96 -7.83
N ILE A 78 1.76 10.92 -7.22
CA ILE A 78 0.63 10.60 -6.38
C ILE A 78 -0.58 10.24 -7.26
N ASP A 79 -0.79 10.99 -8.34
CA ASP A 79 -1.86 10.69 -9.28
C ASP A 79 -1.71 9.28 -9.84
N TYR A 80 -0.48 8.87 -10.11
CA TYR A 80 -0.22 7.51 -10.58
C TYR A 80 -0.81 6.48 -9.60
N TRP A 81 -0.49 6.64 -8.31
CA TRP A 81 -0.93 5.68 -7.31
C TRP A 81 -2.43 5.72 -7.08
N VAL A 82 -3.03 6.92 -7.00
CA VAL A 82 -4.45 7.01 -6.67
C VAL A 82 -5.32 6.60 -7.85
N SER A 83 -4.80 6.65 -9.08
CA SER A 83 -5.58 6.24 -10.25
C SER A 83 -5.32 4.81 -10.68
N LEU A 84 -4.36 4.14 -10.06
CA LEU A 84 -3.91 2.84 -10.52
C LEU A 84 -5.04 1.80 -10.55
N ALA A 85 -5.85 1.76 -9.51
CA ALA A 85 -6.95 0.80 -9.45
C ALA A 85 -7.99 1.06 -10.53
N SER A 86 -8.20 2.32 -10.91
CA SER A 86 -9.13 2.64 -11.98
C SER A 86 -8.57 2.25 -13.35
N VAL A 87 -7.28 2.47 -13.55
CA VAL A 87 -6.63 2.11 -14.81
C VAL A 87 -6.68 0.61 -15.03
N TRP A 88 -6.52 -0.15 -13.96
CA TRP A 88 -6.53 -1.61 -14.02
C TRP A 88 -7.80 -2.18 -13.40
N GLU A 89 -8.94 -1.58 -13.69
CA GLU A 89 -10.19 -1.90 -13.02
C GLU A 89 -10.51 -3.39 -13.04
N ASP A 90 -10.38 -4.03 -14.18
CA ASP A 90 -10.71 -5.45 -14.28
C ASP A 90 -9.77 -6.31 -13.42
N ALA A 91 -8.49 -5.99 -13.41
CA ALA A 91 -7.53 -6.76 -12.63
C ALA A 91 -7.80 -6.59 -11.13
N PHE A 92 -8.02 -5.36 -10.70
CA PHE A 92 -8.28 -5.11 -9.29
C PHE A 92 -9.67 -5.54 -8.85
N LYS A 93 -10.52 -5.87 -9.78
CA LYS A 93 -11.82 -6.43 -9.43
C LYS A 93 -11.76 -7.94 -9.31
N ASN A 94 -10.93 -8.59 -10.10
CA ASN A 94 -10.96 -10.04 -10.25
C ASN A 94 -9.77 -10.79 -9.68
N THR A 95 -8.57 -10.24 -9.81
CA THR A 95 -7.37 -11.00 -9.47
C THR A 95 -6.43 -10.31 -8.51
N LEU A 96 -6.49 -8.99 -8.41
CA LEU A 96 -5.57 -8.23 -7.57
C LEU A 96 -6.32 -7.44 -6.54
N CYS A 97 -5.61 -7.09 -5.47
CA CYS A 97 -6.15 -6.20 -4.44
C CYS A 97 -5.12 -5.12 -4.15
N MET A 98 -5.59 -3.94 -3.80
CA MET A 98 -4.73 -2.85 -3.36
C MET A 98 -5.33 -2.22 -2.12
N GLU A 99 -4.47 -1.91 -1.18
CA GLU A 99 -4.88 -1.20 0.03
C GLU A 99 -3.96 -0.02 0.23
N VAL A 100 -4.54 1.09 0.65
CA VAL A 100 -3.80 2.33 0.88
C VAL A 100 -4.14 2.82 2.27
N ALA A 101 -3.10 3.15 3.04
CA ALA A 101 -3.30 3.76 4.34
C ALA A 101 -2.44 5.01 4.43
N ARG A 102 -3.04 6.12 4.80
CA ARG A 102 -2.35 7.39 4.90
C ARG A 102 -2.67 8.06 6.24
N VAL A 103 -1.64 8.54 6.89
CA VAL A 103 -1.77 9.27 8.15
C VAL A 103 -1.12 10.64 7.95
N GLY A 104 -1.93 11.70 8.07
CA GLY A 104 -1.44 13.07 7.96
C GLY A 104 -0.98 13.61 9.29
N GLU A 105 -0.70 14.91 9.30
CA GLU A 105 -0.18 15.54 10.51
C GLU A 105 -1.24 15.79 11.58
N GLN A 106 -2.49 15.94 11.17
CA GLN A 106 -3.56 16.18 12.14
C GLN A 106 -4.15 14.86 12.60
N SER A 107 -4.63 14.86 13.83
CA SER A 107 -5.03 13.61 14.48
C SER A 107 -6.20 12.91 13.80
N ASP A 108 -7.03 13.64 13.09
CA ASP A 108 -8.18 13.05 12.39
C ASP A 108 -7.95 12.88 10.90
N ASP A 109 -6.75 13.19 10.40
CA ASP A 109 -6.47 13.06 8.98
C ASP A 109 -5.89 11.68 8.70
N VAL A 110 -6.77 10.72 8.58
CA VAL A 110 -6.41 9.34 8.29
C VAL A 110 -7.27 8.84 7.12
N GLU A 111 -6.70 7.96 6.33
CA GLU A 111 -7.38 7.46 5.16
C GLU A 111 -7.00 6.00 4.94
N CYS A 112 -8.00 5.15 4.77
CA CYS A 112 -7.77 3.76 4.39
C CYS A 112 -8.70 3.44 3.24
N ASP A 113 -8.12 3.03 2.13
CA ASP A 113 -8.89 2.67 0.95
C ASP A 113 -8.55 1.26 0.54
N TYR A 114 -9.55 0.52 0.09
CA TYR A 114 -9.41 -0.87 -0.26
C TYR A 114 -10.02 -1.10 -1.64
N TYR A 115 -9.26 -1.75 -2.51
CA TYR A 115 -9.68 -2.02 -3.88
C TYR A 115 -9.49 -3.49 -4.17
N GLY A 116 -10.53 -4.14 -4.67
CA GLY A 116 -10.42 -5.55 -5.04
C GLY A 116 -11.60 -6.36 -4.57
N GLY A 117 -11.77 -7.53 -5.17
CA GLY A 117 -12.89 -8.40 -4.86
C GLY A 117 -12.70 -9.24 -3.61
N HIS A 118 -11.44 -9.43 -3.21
CA HIS A 118 -11.14 -10.32 -2.07
C HIS A 118 -10.13 -9.66 -1.15
N VAL A 119 -10.46 -8.46 -0.68
CA VAL A 119 -9.58 -7.69 0.18
C VAL A 119 -9.39 -8.41 1.50
N GLN A 120 -8.15 -8.50 1.96
CA GLN A 120 -7.79 -9.17 3.20
C GLN A 120 -7.55 -8.22 4.37
N TYR A 121 -7.65 -6.91 4.12
CA TYR A 121 -7.53 -5.87 5.14
C TYR A 121 -6.20 -5.97 5.90
N HIS A 122 -5.11 -5.96 5.15
CA HIS A 122 -3.77 -6.02 5.74
C HIS A 122 -3.36 -4.73 6.43
N LEU A 123 -3.89 -3.61 5.97
CA LEU A 123 -3.52 -2.32 6.53
C LEU A 123 -4.62 -1.78 7.43
N SER A 124 -4.19 -1.18 8.54
CA SER A 124 -5.12 -0.53 9.45
C SER A 124 -4.37 0.61 10.14
N ILE A 125 -5.12 1.58 10.62
CA ILE A 125 -4.57 2.71 11.34
C ILE A 125 -5.10 2.67 12.76
N HIS A 126 -4.18 2.76 13.72
CA HIS A 126 -4.55 2.69 15.12
C HIS A 126 -4.20 3.98 15.82
N THR A 127 -5.00 4.34 16.81
CA THR A 127 -4.72 5.45 17.71
C THR A 127 -4.42 4.87 19.07
N GLU A 128 -3.29 5.25 19.63
CA GLU A 128 -2.89 4.78 20.95
C GLU A 128 -3.00 5.88 21.97
N VAL A 129 -3.19 5.50 23.21
CA VAL A 129 -3.20 6.45 24.31
C VAL A 129 -1.89 6.28 25.06
N SER A 130 -1.14 7.38 25.21
CA SER A 130 0.14 7.32 25.88
C SER A 130 -0.04 7.34 27.39
N GLU A 131 1.06 7.20 28.12
CA GLU A 131 1.01 7.21 29.57
C GLU A 131 0.48 8.50 30.14
N ASP A 132 0.65 9.59 29.43
CA ASP A 132 0.13 10.88 29.90
C ASP A 132 -1.25 11.14 29.33
N ASN A 133 -1.93 10.12 28.86
CA ASN A 133 -3.30 10.19 28.38
C ASN A 133 -3.49 11.05 27.15
N MET A 134 -2.44 11.19 26.37
CA MET A 134 -2.53 11.91 25.11
C MET A 134 -2.68 10.89 23.99
N PRO A 135 -3.73 10.98 23.18
CA PRO A 135 -3.86 10.06 22.05
C PRO A 135 -2.74 10.27 21.06
N ARG A 136 -2.29 9.21 20.45
CA ARG A 136 -1.23 9.27 19.47
C ARG A 136 -1.60 8.42 18.28
N LYS A 137 -1.39 8.91 17.09
CA LYS A 137 -1.58 8.10 15.91
C LYS A 137 -0.37 7.21 15.70
N SER A 138 -0.65 5.95 15.48
CA SER A 138 0.38 5.04 15.01
C SER A 138 0.27 4.94 13.52
N GLU A 139 1.42 4.78 12.86
CA GLU A 139 1.37 4.53 11.46
C GLU A 139 0.73 3.23 11.20
N SER A 140 0.06 3.16 10.11
CA SER A 140 -0.51 1.95 9.70
C SER A 140 0.52 0.91 9.47
N ILE A 141 0.31 -0.20 10.03
CA ILE A 141 1.21 -1.31 9.89
C ILE A 141 0.41 -2.43 9.33
N LEU A 142 1.03 -3.39 8.76
CA LEU A 142 0.32 -4.57 8.30
C LEU A 142 -0.45 -5.15 9.46
N ALA A 143 -1.67 -5.55 9.18
CA ALA A 143 -2.51 -6.12 10.22
C ALA A 143 -1.89 -7.38 10.75
N GLU A 144 -2.33 -7.74 11.95
CA GLU A 144 -1.73 -8.88 12.61
C GLU A 144 -1.83 -10.16 11.82
N ASN A 145 -2.88 -10.32 11.06
CA ASN A 145 -3.02 -11.57 10.34
C ASN A 145 -1.92 -11.78 9.31
N THR A 146 -1.23 -10.75 8.90
CA THR A 146 -0.12 -10.95 8.00
C THR A 146 1.06 -11.55 8.70
N ASN A 147 1.07 -11.49 10.01
CA ASN A 147 2.16 -12.01 10.78
C ASN A 147 1.96 -13.43 11.21
N LEU A 148 0.78 -13.95 11.00
CA LEU A 148 0.46 -15.22 11.57
C LEU A 148 1.36 -16.32 11.12
N LYS A 149 1.78 -16.27 9.88
CA LYS A 149 2.55 -17.39 9.36
C LYS A 149 4.03 -17.11 9.32
N GLY A 150 4.41 -15.89 9.18
CA GLY A 150 5.79 -15.66 8.90
C GLY A 150 6.51 -14.82 9.89
N GLU A 151 5.78 -14.08 10.67
CA GLU A 151 6.46 -13.10 11.44
C GLU A 151 6.22 -13.09 12.87
N GLN A 152 5.21 -13.79 13.30
CA GLN A 152 4.93 -13.71 14.68
C GLN A 152 6.04 -14.12 15.51
N ASN A 153 7.01 -14.69 14.92
CA ASN A 153 8.06 -15.08 15.69
C ASN A 153 9.05 -14.12 15.90
N GLU A 154 8.96 -13.10 15.33
CA GLU A 154 9.97 -12.24 15.44
C GLU A 154 10.36 -11.83 16.49
#